data_e4ae0ef51cac33c5c1d1c924f3dd8c32
#
_entry.id   e4ae0ef51cac33c5c1d1c924f3dd8c32
#
_cell.length_a   1.000
_cell.length_b   1.000
_cell.length_c   1.000
_cell.angle_alpha   90.00
_cell.angle_beta   90.00
_cell.angle_gamma   90.00
#
_symmetry.space_group_name_H-M   'P 1'
#
loop_
_entity.id
_entity.type
_entity.pdbx_description
1 polymer ?
#
loop_
_entity_poly.entity_id
_entity_poly.type
_entity_poly.pdbx_seq_one_letter_code
_entity_poly.pdbx_strand_id
1 'polypeptide(L)'
;MFAQEQKVLGKCPNCGGEIISTAESATEFCTYCGAQVMLEQRLDQAKRPDLILPFMKTRDDLKKCYRAKIRKAIFAPRDMKDPAAIDSFRGIYMPYWVYDIEKHGHAQENGSHSHTSGDTEYTDHFTVDFEIDASYKGIAFDASSSFEDDIGDSISPFDASKARPFTPSMISGFYADTADVPQDVYDEDARQLAAEDIHRRLDDRKELSSITLSDRDMVITGEDISAKSALFPVWFMCYR
;
A
#
# COMPACT_ATOMS: atom_id res chain seq x y z
N MET A 1 -6.53 -25.27 -7.31
CA MET A 1 -5.47 -25.92 -8.13
C MET A 1 -4.22 -25.11 -7.83
N PHE A 2 -3.39 -25.56 -6.89
CA PHE A 2 -2.20 -24.80 -6.47
C PHE A 2 -1.21 -24.78 -7.64
N ALA A 3 -0.86 -23.58 -8.12
CA ALA A 3 0.21 -23.43 -9.09
C ALA A 3 1.49 -24.03 -8.50
N GLN A 4 2.11 -24.94 -9.23
CA GLN A 4 3.41 -25.47 -8.83
C GLN A 4 4.41 -24.31 -8.90
N GLU A 5 4.91 -23.89 -7.74
CA GLU A 5 6.02 -22.93 -7.64
C GLU A 5 7.19 -23.43 -8.50
N GLN A 6 7.55 -22.69 -9.54
CA GLN A 6 8.74 -22.97 -10.33
C GLN A 6 9.96 -22.63 -9.47
N LYS A 7 10.60 -23.65 -8.90
CA LYS A 7 11.84 -23.49 -8.13
C LYS A 7 13.02 -23.32 -9.08
N VAL A 8 13.71 -22.20 -8.96
CA VAL A 8 14.93 -21.93 -9.71
C VAL A 8 16.14 -22.27 -8.87
N LEU A 9 17.04 -23.08 -9.41
CA LEU A 9 18.30 -23.43 -8.75
C LEU A 9 19.36 -22.37 -9.04
N GLY A 10 19.93 -21.79 -7.98
CA GLY A 10 21.08 -20.90 -8.03
C GLY A 10 22.27 -21.48 -7.24
N LYS A 11 23.45 -20.90 -7.38
CA LYS A 11 24.62 -21.26 -6.56
C LYS A 11 24.98 -20.10 -5.64
N CYS A 12 25.26 -20.42 -4.39
CA CYS A 12 25.74 -19.45 -3.43
C CYS A 12 27.14 -18.95 -3.83
N PRO A 13 27.34 -17.64 -4.02
CA PRO A 13 28.65 -17.12 -4.39
C PRO A 13 29.70 -17.25 -3.28
N ASN A 14 29.26 -17.45 -2.03
CA ASN A 14 30.16 -17.58 -0.89
C ASN A 14 30.66 -19.01 -0.66
N CYS A 15 29.79 -20.02 -0.78
CA CYS A 15 30.15 -21.41 -0.48
C CYS A 15 29.94 -22.40 -1.63
N GLY A 16 29.36 -21.96 -2.75
CA GLY A 16 29.07 -22.82 -3.91
C GLY A 16 27.88 -23.77 -3.71
N GLY A 17 27.23 -23.78 -2.54
CA GLY A 17 26.06 -24.61 -2.26
C GLY A 17 24.88 -24.26 -3.15
N GLU A 18 24.05 -25.24 -3.48
CA GLU A 18 22.83 -25.02 -4.29
C GLU A 18 21.78 -24.25 -3.49
N ILE A 19 21.17 -23.28 -4.13
CA ILE A 19 20.06 -22.47 -3.57
C ILE A 19 18.82 -22.77 -4.39
N ILE A 20 17.76 -23.15 -3.69
CA ILE A 20 16.44 -23.31 -4.25
C ILE A 20 15.65 -22.03 -3.90
N SER A 21 15.17 -21.34 -4.89
CA SER A 21 14.42 -20.09 -4.71
C SER A 21 13.14 -20.12 -5.53
N THR A 22 12.14 -19.37 -5.08
CA THR A 22 10.90 -19.14 -5.85
C THR A 22 11.16 -18.19 -7.01
N ALA A 23 10.26 -18.12 -7.98
CA ALA A 23 10.42 -17.25 -9.15
C ALA A 23 10.36 -15.77 -8.78
N GLU A 24 9.70 -15.42 -7.69
CA GLU A 24 9.38 -14.07 -7.24
C GLU A 24 10.46 -13.48 -6.30
N SER A 25 11.26 -14.33 -5.63
CA SER A 25 12.26 -13.84 -4.67
C SER A 25 13.45 -13.16 -5.33
N ALA A 26 13.72 -11.92 -4.94
CA ALA A 26 14.92 -11.16 -5.36
C ALA A 26 16.15 -11.45 -4.47
N THR A 27 15.93 -11.87 -3.22
CA THR A 27 16.99 -12.22 -2.27
C THR A 27 16.67 -13.54 -1.59
N GLU A 28 17.72 -14.32 -1.27
CA GLU A 28 17.61 -15.58 -0.56
C GLU A 28 18.75 -15.73 0.45
N PHE A 29 18.57 -16.58 1.45
CA PHE A 29 19.63 -16.92 2.39
C PHE A 29 20.11 -18.36 2.16
N CYS A 30 21.40 -18.49 1.96
CA CYS A 30 21.99 -19.81 1.75
C CYS A 30 21.75 -20.72 2.97
N THR A 31 21.13 -21.87 2.75
CA THR A 31 20.85 -22.86 3.81
C THR A 31 22.12 -23.51 4.38
N TYR A 32 23.24 -23.47 3.64
CA TYR A 32 24.51 -24.08 4.06
C TYR A 32 25.38 -23.11 4.85
N CYS A 33 25.52 -21.87 4.43
CA CYS A 33 26.45 -20.94 5.10
C CYS A 33 25.76 -19.69 5.69
N GLY A 34 24.44 -19.56 5.52
CA GLY A 34 23.67 -18.42 6.03
C GLY A 34 23.93 -17.09 5.31
N ALA A 35 24.80 -17.06 4.29
CA ALA A 35 25.07 -15.84 3.55
C ALA A 35 23.84 -15.45 2.73
N GLN A 36 23.51 -14.17 2.73
CA GLN A 36 22.51 -13.62 1.82
C GLN A 36 23.01 -13.70 0.38
N VAL A 37 22.16 -14.14 -0.52
CA VAL A 37 22.42 -14.18 -1.94
C VAL A 37 21.42 -13.27 -2.62
N MET A 38 21.95 -12.30 -3.34
CA MET A 38 21.16 -11.44 -4.21
C MET A 38 21.10 -12.12 -5.59
N LEU A 39 19.89 -12.39 -6.05
CA LEU A 39 19.67 -12.99 -7.36
C LEU A 39 19.66 -11.89 -8.42
N GLU A 40 20.86 -11.38 -8.76
CA GLU A 40 21.03 -10.23 -9.66
C GLU A 40 20.29 -10.39 -11.00
N GLN A 41 20.20 -11.65 -11.50
CA GLN A 41 19.50 -11.95 -12.74
C GLN A 41 17.97 -11.68 -12.66
N ARG A 42 17.42 -11.51 -11.46
CA ARG A 42 16.00 -11.24 -11.21
C ARG A 42 15.72 -9.77 -10.92
N LEU A 43 16.74 -9.02 -10.53
CA LEU A 43 16.71 -7.57 -10.54
C LEU A 43 16.98 -7.05 -11.95
N ASP A 44 16.47 -7.76 -12.96
CA ASP A 44 16.50 -7.32 -14.35
C ASP A 44 15.97 -5.88 -14.44
N GLN A 45 16.52 -5.07 -15.35
CA GLN A 45 16.15 -3.65 -15.43
C GLN A 45 14.62 -3.44 -15.58
N ALA A 46 13.92 -4.41 -16.18
CA ALA A 46 12.46 -4.38 -16.34
C ALA A 46 11.67 -4.65 -15.06
N LYS A 47 12.28 -5.28 -14.03
CA LYS A 47 11.65 -5.59 -12.73
C LYS A 47 12.29 -4.86 -11.56
N ARG A 48 13.23 -3.96 -11.84
CA ARG A 48 13.90 -3.17 -10.80
C ARG A 48 12.91 -2.16 -10.21
N PRO A 49 12.69 -2.15 -8.89
CA PRO A 49 11.85 -1.16 -8.26
C PRO A 49 12.37 0.27 -8.47
N ASP A 50 11.46 1.23 -8.62
CA ASP A 50 11.80 2.66 -8.69
C ASP A 50 12.13 3.21 -7.30
N LEU A 51 11.36 2.79 -6.32
CA LEU A 51 11.37 3.32 -4.97
C LEU A 51 11.57 2.21 -3.92
N ILE A 52 12.07 2.60 -2.77
CA ILE A 52 12.10 1.77 -1.58
C ILE A 52 11.80 2.62 -0.34
N LEU A 53 10.94 2.12 0.53
CA LEU A 53 10.71 2.68 1.86
C LEU A 53 11.62 1.95 2.86
N PRO A 54 12.64 2.60 3.45
CA PRO A 54 13.54 1.93 4.38
C PRO A 54 12.83 1.45 5.64
N PHE A 55 13.31 0.36 6.25
CA PHE A 55 12.88 -0.04 7.59
C PHE A 55 13.13 1.08 8.60
N MET A 56 12.05 1.65 9.17
CA MET A 56 12.10 2.71 10.19
C MET A 56 12.19 2.13 11.61
N LYS A 57 11.82 0.87 11.79
CA LYS A 57 11.83 0.17 13.08
C LYS A 57 12.80 -0.98 13.03
N THR A 58 13.60 -1.07 14.06
CA THR A 58 14.54 -2.18 14.23
C THR A 58 13.80 -3.44 14.71
N ARG A 59 14.46 -4.60 14.58
CA ARG A 59 13.96 -5.85 15.14
C ARG A 59 13.72 -5.78 16.66
N ASP A 60 14.54 -5.01 17.38
CA ASP A 60 14.38 -4.84 18.83
C ASP A 60 13.18 -3.95 19.17
N ASP A 61 12.88 -2.92 18.37
CA ASP A 61 11.67 -2.12 18.52
C ASP A 61 10.42 -2.97 18.31
N LEU A 62 10.44 -3.82 17.27
CA LEU A 62 9.35 -4.76 17.02
C LEU A 62 9.15 -5.73 18.20
N LYS A 63 10.23 -6.32 18.72
CA LYS A 63 10.17 -7.20 19.90
C LYS A 63 9.54 -6.50 21.09
N LYS A 64 9.87 -5.23 21.35
CA LYS A 64 9.26 -4.43 22.42
C LYS A 64 7.78 -4.22 22.19
N CYS A 65 7.38 -3.81 20.98
CA CYS A 65 5.98 -3.60 20.62
C CYS A 65 5.16 -4.90 20.73
N TYR A 66 5.67 -6.00 20.19
CA TYR A 66 5.03 -7.31 20.26
C TYR A 66 4.81 -7.74 21.71
N ARG A 67 5.86 -7.72 22.55
CA ARG A 67 5.75 -8.06 23.97
C ARG A 67 4.73 -7.21 24.72
N ALA A 68 4.66 -5.93 24.39
CA ALA A 68 3.67 -5.01 25.00
C ALA A 68 2.24 -5.37 24.59
N LYS A 69 2.02 -5.72 23.30
CA LYS A 69 0.72 -6.13 22.76
C LYS A 69 0.26 -7.48 23.33
N ILE A 70 1.15 -8.49 23.34
CA ILE A 70 0.85 -9.84 23.84
C ILE A 70 0.57 -9.85 25.36
N ARG A 71 1.26 -9.01 26.13
CA ARG A 71 0.97 -8.90 27.58
C ARG A 71 -0.45 -8.39 27.87
N LYS A 72 -1.01 -7.55 26.98
CA LYS A 72 -2.39 -7.04 27.10
C LYS A 72 -3.43 -8.03 26.59
N ALA A 73 -3.04 -8.98 25.76
CA ALA A 73 -3.93 -9.98 25.18
C ALA A 73 -4.10 -11.16 26.16
N ILE A 74 -5.15 -11.09 26.99
CA ILE A 74 -5.43 -12.08 28.06
C ILE A 74 -5.62 -13.48 27.46
N PHE A 75 -6.25 -13.58 26.29
CA PHE A 75 -6.54 -14.84 25.59
C PHE A 75 -5.47 -15.27 24.58
N ALA A 76 -4.31 -14.58 24.53
CA ALA A 76 -3.24 -14.99 23.61
C ALA A 76 -2.73 -16.39 23.94
N PRO A 77 -2.58 -17.29 22.94
CA PRO A 77 -1.98 -18.60 23.11
C PRO A 77 -0.61 -18.53 23.79
N ARG A 78 -0.27 -19.57 24.54
CA ARG A 78 1.00 -19.63 25.29
C ARG A 78 2.22 -19.54 24.36
N ASP A 79 2.11 -20.13 23.19
CA ASP A 79 3.20 -20.18 22.20
C ASP A 79 3.52 -18.78 21.63
N MET A 80 2.54 -17.88 21.57
CA MET A 80 2.77 -16.46 21.22
C MET A 80 3.59 -15.72 22.29
N LYS A 81 3.65 -16.25 23.51
CA LYS A 81 4.43 -15.68 24.62
C LYS A 81 5.84 -16.23 24.68
N ASP A 82 6.16 -17.25 23.87
CA ASP A 82 7.47 -17.87 23.82
C ASP A 82 8.54 -16.89 23.28
N PRO A 83 9.67 -16.73 23.95
CA PRO A 83 10.80 -15.98 23.40
C PRO A 83 11.26 -16.45 22.03
N ALA A 84 11.19 -17.75 21.72
CA ALA A 84 11.55 -18.29 20.41
C ALA A 84 10.64 -17.78 19.29
N ALA A 85 9.34 -17.62 19.54
CA ALA A 85 8.40 -17.01 18.59
C ALA A 85 8.82 -15.57 18.24
N ILE A 86 9.28 -14.82 19.25
CA ILE A 86 9.73 -13.42 19.06
C ILE A 86 11.02 -13.36 18.24
N ASP A 87 11.86 -14.39 18.29
CA ASP A 87 13.09 -14.46 17.50
C ASP A 87 12.86 -14.94 16.06
N SER A 88 11.66 -15.42 15.74
CA SER A 88 11.28 -15.86 14.39
C SER A 88 10.94 -14.73 13.42
N PHE A 89 10.80 -13.48 13.88
CA PHE A 89 10.54 -12.35 13.01
C PHE A 89 11.58 -12.19 11.90
N ARG A 90 11.10 -12.00 10.69
CA ARG A 90 11.90 -11.72 9.50
C ARG A 90 11.43 -10.39 8.88
N GLY A 91 12.36 -9.60 8.38
CA GLY A 91 12.07 -8.46 7.58
C GLY A 91 11.98 -8.86 6.11
N ILE A 92 10.91 -8.48 5.46
CA ILE A 92 10.70 -8.67 4.03
C ILE A 92 10.34 -7.33 3.40
N TYR A 93 10.84 -7.10 2.21
CA TYR A 93 10.39 -6.05 1.32
C TYR A 93 9.35 -6.61 0.36
N MET A 94 8.13 -6.10 0.46
CA MET A 94 7.02 -6.45 -0.41
C MET A 94 6.91 -5.44 -1.55
N PRO A 95 6.65 -5.88 -2.78
CA PRO A 95 6.44 -5.00 -3.91
C PRO A 95 5.07 -4.36 -3.86
N TYR A 96 5.01 -3.08 -4.22
CA TYR A 96 3.79 -2.27 -4.32
C TYR A 96 3.81 -1.44 -5.59
N TRP A 97 2.64 -1.18 -6.15
CA TRP A 97 2.41 -0.10 -7.10
C TRP A 97 1.95 1.14 -6.34
N VAL A 98 2.65 2.24 -6.52
CA VAL A 98 2.39 3.52 -5.85
C VAL A 98 1.93 4.51 -6.89
N TYR A 99 0.68 4.95 -6.76
CA TYR A 99 0.02 5.86 -7.66
C TYR A 99 0.04 7.29 -7.15
N ASP A 100 0.34 8.21 -8.06
CA ASP A 100 0.10 9.63 -7.90
C ASP A 100 -0.96 10.04 -8.95
N ILE A 101 -2.02 10.72 -8.50
CA ILE A 101 -3.16 11.10 -9.34
C ILE A 101 -3.45 12.57 -9.14
N GLU A 102 -3.58 13.31 -10.23
CA GLU A 102 -4.06 14.69 -10.24
C GLU A 102 -5.36 14.77 -11.04
N LYS A 103 -6.38 15.41 -10.49
CA LYS A 103 -7.68 15.58 -11.15
C LYS A 103 -8.10 17.03 -11.10
N HIS A 104 -8.50 17.55 -12.25
CA HIS A 104 -9.02 18.89 -12.44
C HIS A 104 -10.41 18.81 -13.06
N GLY A 105 -11.31 19.70 -12.64
CA GLY A 105 -12.66 19.71 -13.17
C GLY A 105 -13.56 20.69 -12.44
N HIS A 106 -14.84 20.51 -12.64
CA HIS A 106 -15.87 21.28 -11.94
C HIS A 106 -17.06 20.38 -11.61
N ALA A 107 -17.77 20.76 -10.56
CA ALA A 107 -19.05 20.16 -10.22
C ALA A 107 -20.09 21.25 -10.02
N GLN A 108 -21.33 20.95 -10.40
CA GLN A 108 -22.47 21.82 -10.20
C GLN A 108 -23.56 21.05 -9.47
N GLU A 109 -24.17 21.68 -8.47
CA GLU A 109 -25.25 21.10 -7.70
C GLU A 109 -26.41 22.07 -7.56
N ASN A 110 -27.65 21.57 -7.59
CA ASN A 110 -28.82 22.37 -7.26
C ASN A 110 -28.94 22.48 -5.75
N GLY A 111 -29.10 23.69 -5.25
CA GLY A 111 -29.25 24.01 -3.85
C GLY A 111 -30.63 24.59 -3.55
N SER A 112 -31.13 24.30 -2.34
CA SER A 112 -32.31 24.94 -1.81
C SER A 112 -32.13 25.31 -0.35
N HIS A 113 -32.67 26.44 0.03
CA HIS A 113 -32.71 26.92 1.42
C HIS A 113 -34.11 27.38 1.76
N SER A 114 -34.73 26.80 2.78
CA SER A 114 -36.04 27.16 3.27
C SER A 114 -35.96 28.05 4.50
N HIS A 115 -36.71 29.12 4.53
CA HIS A 115 -36.87 30.00 5.68
C HIS A 115 -38.31 30.43 5.87
N THR A 116 -38.69 30.70 7.10
CA THR A 116 -40.08 31.17 7.43
C THR A 116 -40.07 32.65 7.75
N SER A 117 -41.01 33.41 7.14
CA SER A 117 -41.25 34.81 7.48
C SER A 117 -42.75 35.01 7.79
N GLY A 118 -43.06 35.23 9.05
CA GLY A 118 -44.45 35.20 9.55
C GLY A 118 -45.02 33.78 9.47
N ASP A 119 -46.19 33.63 8.82
CA ASP A 119 -46.88 32.35 8.61
C ASP A 119 -46.58 31.75 7.22
N THR A 120 -45.61 32.31 6.47
CA THR A 120 -45.28 31.86 5.12
C THR A 120 -43.90 31.27 5.09
N GLU A 121 -43.78 30.06 4.51
CA GLU A 121 -42.50 29.40 4.21
C GLU A 121 -42.06 29.79 2.79
N TYR A 122 -40.81 30.17 2.68
CA TYR A 122 -40.15 30.51 1.42
C TYR A 122 -39.02 29.49 1.19
N THR A 123 -38.88 29.05 -0.04
CA THR A 123 -37.75 28.21 -0.47
C THR A 123 -37.01 28.90 -1.59
N ASP A 124 -35.77 29.27 -1.36
CA ASP A 124 -34.89 29.83 -2.37
C ASP A 124 -34.17 28.67 -3.06
N HIS A 125 -34.14 28.73 -4.41
CA HIS A 125 -33.43 27.78 -5.24
C HIS A 125 -32.24 28.51 -5.90
N PHE A 126 -31.10 27.80 -5.91
CA PHE A 126 -29.87 28.34 -6.51
C PHE A 126 -29.01 27.18 -7.01
N THR A 127 -28.00 27.51 -7.79
CA THR A 127 -26.97 26.54 -8.23
C THR A 127 -25.67 26.86 -7.52
N VAL A 128 -24.99 25.82 -7.07
CA VAL A 128 -23.67 25.92 -6.46
C VAL A 128 -22.65 25.29 -7.39
N ASP A 129 -21.63 26.08 -7.75
CA ASP A 129 -20.53 25.63 -8.58
C ASP A 129 -19.30 25.38 -7.73
N PHE A 130 -18.63 24.24 -7.98
CA PHE A 130 -17.41 23.84 -7.32
C PHE A 130 -16.31 23.68 -8.35
N GLU A 131 -15.15 24.23 -8.07
CA GLU A 131 -13.94 23.94 -8.80
C GLU A 131 -13.24 22.74 -8.12
N ILE A 132 -12.82 21.77 -8.93
CA ILE A 132 -12.13 20.56 -8.49
C ILE A 132 -10.66 20.67 -8.88
N ASP A 133 -9.80 20.72 -7.87
CA ASP A 133 -8.35 20.63 -8.01
C ASP A 133 -7.85 19.68 -6.91
N ALA A 134 -7.65 18.43 -7.28
CA ALA A 134 -7.36 17.34 -6.36
C ALA A 134 -6.06 16.62 -6.72
N SER A 135 -5.16 16.50 -5.73
CA SER A 135 -3.90 15.79 -5.86
C SER A 135 -3.83 14.68 -4.81
N TYR A 136 -3.66 13.47 -5.26
CA TYR A 136 -3.49 12.26 -4.45
C TYR A 136 -2.10 11.72 -4.68
N LYS A 137 -1.36 11.48 -3.61
CA LYS A 137 0.01 10.97 -3.70
C LYS A 137 0.20 9.75 -2.82
N GLY A 138 0.82 8.73 -3.39
CA GLY A 138 1.23 7.56 -2.63
C GLY A 138 0.10 6.56 -2.36
N ILE A 139 -0.93 6.48 -3.20
CA ILE A 139 -1.92 5.40 -3.13
C ILE A 139 -1.20 4.10 -3.49
N ALA A 140 -1.15 3.15 -2.56
CA ALA A 140 -0.36 1.95 -2.72
C ALA A 140 -1.24 0.70 -2.83
N PHE A 141 -0.96 -0.14 -3.84
CA PHE A 141 -1.56 -1.45 -4.04
C PHE A 141 -0.50 -2.53 -3.98
N ASP A 142 -0.82 -3.68 -3.37
CA ASP A 142 0.06 -4.84 -3.34
C ASP A 142 0.33 -5.35 -4.76
N ALA A 143 1.59 -5.58 -5.09
CA ALA A 143 2.00 -6.04 -6.40
C ALA A 143 2.50 -7.50 -6.38
N SER A 144 2.18 -8.26 -5.31
CA SER A 144 2.58 -9.66 -5.13
C SER A 144 1.38 -10.57 -5.00
N SER A 145 1.27 -11.56 -5.87
CA SER A 145 0.28 -12.63 -5.75
C SER A 145 0.61 -13.66 -4.65
N SER A 146 1.78 -13.54 -4.02
CA SER A 146 2.25 -14.47 -2.98
C SER A 146 1.61 -14.25 -1.62
N PHE A 147 0.98 -13.09 -1.40
CA PHE A 147 0.29 -12.74 -0.16
C PHE A 147 -1.21 -12.66 -0.40
N GLU A 148 -1.99 -13.03 0.62
CA GLU A 148 -3.44 -12.83 0.57
C GLU A 148 -3.74 -11.33 0.64
N ASP A 149 -4.66 -10.84 -0.20
CA ASP A 149 -5.04 -9.42 -0.32
C ASP A 149 -5.39 -8.80 1.05
N ASP A 150 -6.08 -9.56 1.92
CA ASP A 150 -6.44 -9.16 3.28
C ASP A 150 -5.21 -8.77 4.15
N ILE A 151 -4.05 -9.37 3.87
CA ILE A 151 -2.80 -9.05 4.59
C ILE A 151 -2.22 -7.75 4.05
N GLY A 152 -2.16 -7.58 2.73
CA GLY A 152 -1.70 -6.37 2.06
C GLY A 152 -2.46 -5.13 2.54
N ASP A 153 -3.78 -5.20 2.54
CA ASP A 153 -4.69 -4.14 2.98
C ASP A 153 -4.56 -3.81 4.47
N SER A 154 -4.36 -4.83 5.31
CA SER A 154 -4.23 -4.63 6.77
C SER A 154 -2.94 -3.93 7.19
N ILE A 155 -1.92 -3.92 6.35
CA ILE A 155 -0.61 -3.30 6.61
C ILE A 155 -0.58 -1.84 6.11
N SER A 156 -1.46 -1.49 5.18
CA SER A 156 -1.66 -0.12 4.68
C SER A 156 -2.31 0.79 5.74
N PRO A 157 -2.15 2.13 5.68
CA PRO A 157 -1.37 2.87 4.69
C PRO A 157 0.11 3.02 5.06
N PHE A 158 0.98 2.99 4.06
CA PHE A 158 2.38 3.35 4.21
C PHE A 158 2.59 4.86 3.97
N ASP A 159 3.52 5.46 4.68
CA ASP A 159 3.95 6.85 4.42
C ASP A 159 4.92 6.86 3.21
N ALA A 160 4.36 6.83 2.01
CA ALA A 160 5.13 6.81 0.77
C ALA A 160 6.03 8.07 0.58
N SER A 161 5.75 9.17 1.32
CA SER A 161 6.59 10.39 1.27
C SER A 161 8.03 10.16 1.74
N LYS A 162 8.26 9.09 2.50
CA LYS A 162 9.58 8.68 2.98
C LYS A 162 10.30 7.72 2.07
N ALA A 163 9.67 7.29 0.97
CA ALA A 163 10.30 6.45 -0.01
C ALA A 163 11.48 7.17 -0.70
N ARG A 164 12.48 6.41 -1.09
CA ARG A 164 13.72 6.89 -1.71
C ARG A 164 13.95 6.11 -3.00
N PRO A 165 14.73 6.64 -3.94
CA PRO A 165 15.18 5.87 -5.09
C PRO A 165 15.83 4.56 -4.66
N PHE A 166 15.44 3.48 -5.31
CA PHE A 166 15.92 2.14 -4.97
C PHE A 166 17.40 1.98 -5.29
N THR A 167 18.15 1.38 -4.36
CA THR A 167 19.48 0.86 -4.59
C THR A 167 19.60 -0.57 -4.05
N PRO A 168 20.26 -1.50 -4.76
CA PRO A 168 20.35 -2.90 -4.32
C PRO A 168 20.90 -3.11 -2.92
N SER A 169 21.79 -2.23 -2.46
CA SER A 169 22.36 -2.31 -1.10
C SER A 169 21.32 -2.14 0.00
N MET A 170 20.16 -1.52 -0.29
CA MET A 170 19.13 -1.25 0.72
C MET A 170 18.34 -2.50 1.14
N ILE A 171 18.30 -3.52 0.30
CA ILE A 171 17.66 -4.81 0.61
C ILE A 171 18.61 -5.81 1.28
N SER A 172 19.85 -5.39 1.54
CA SER A 172 20.85 -6.27 2.19
C SER A 172 20.41 -6.61 3.63
N GLY A 173 20.39 -7.91 3.94
CA GLY A 173 19.97 -8.43 5.25
C GLY A 173 18.45 -8.69 5.37
N PHE A 174 17.67 -8.45 4.30
CA PHE A 174 16.23 -8.66 4.28
C PHE A 174 15.83 -9.57 3.12
N TYR A 175 14.68 -10.25 3.27
CA TYR A 175 14.03 -10.87 2.13
C TYR A 175 13.43 -9.77 1.26
N ALA A 176 13.32 -10.02 -0.03
CA ALA A 176 12.66 -9.11 -0.97
C ALA A 176 12.00 -9.91 -2.08
N ASP A 177 10.76 -9.57 -2.38
CA ASP A 177 10.02 -10.10 -3.52
C ASP A 177 10.00 -9.09 -4.67
N THR A 178 9.70 -9.59 -5.87
CA THR A 178 9.50 -8.76 -7.07
C THR A 178 8.03 -8.69 -7.41
N ALA A 179 7.59 -7.59 -8.02
CA ALA A 179 6.24 -7.46 -8.54
C ALA A 179 5.96 -8.54 -9.60
N ASP A 180 4.88 -9.28 -9.43
CA ASP A 180 4.35 -10.27 -10.37
C ASP A 180 2.93 -9.91 -10.85
N VAL A 181 2.26 -8.96 -10.18
CA VAL A 181 0.99 -8.38 -10.64
C VAL A 181 1.28 -7.17 -11.53
N PRO A 182 0.74 -7.12 -12.76
CA PRO A 182 0.91 -5.99 -13.64
C PRO A 182 0.32 -4.69 -13.07
N GLN A 183 0.94 -3.54 -13.41
CA GLN A 183 0.50 -2.24 -12.93
C GLN A 183 -0.94 -1.91 -13.33
N ASP A 184 -1.29 -2.15 -14.60
CA ASP A 184 -2.58 -1.79 -15.20
C ASP A 184 -3.79 -2.45 -14.53
N VAL A 185 -3.58 -3.49 -13.74
CA VAL A 185 -4.64 -4.13 -12.93
C VAL A 185 -5.29 -3.14 -11.96
N TYR A 186 -4.52 -2.19 -11.42
CA TYR A 186 -4.98 -1.26 -10.39
C TYR A 186 -5.31 0.14 -10.90
N ASP A 187 -5.18 0.40 -12.20
CA ASP A 187 -5.43 1.73 -12.76
C ASP A 187 -6.84 2.23 -12.49
N GLU A 188 -7.84 1.35 -12.62
CA GLU A 188 -9.25 1.73 -12.38
C GLU A 188 -9.54 1.88 -10.89
N ASP A 189 -9.03 0.99 -10.04
CA ASP A 189 -9.21 1.08 -8.59
C ASP A 189 -8.61 2.37 -8.02
N ALA A 190 -7.45 2.78 -8.53
CA ALA A 190 -6.81 4.03 -8.15
C ALA A 190 -7.66 5.24 -8.55
N ARG A 191 -8.24 5.24 -9.77
CA ARG A 191 -9.16 6.28 -10.23
C ARG A 191 -10.43 6.35 -9.39
N GLN A 192 -10.98 5.19 -9.07
CA GLN A 192 -12.21 5.09 -8.26
C GLN A 192 -11.98 5.64 -6.86
N LEU A 193 -10.89 5.27 -6.17
CA LEU A 193 -10.55 5.80 -4.85
C LEU A 193 -10.44 7.33 -4.86
N ALA A 194 -9.80 7.89 -5.88
CA ALA A 194 -9.69 9.33 -6.02
C ALA A 194 -11.06 9.99 -6.27
N ALA A 195 -11.92 9.38 -7.07
CA ALA A 195 -13.27 9.88 -7.34
C ALA A 195 -14.14 9.82 -6.08
N GLU A 196 -14.13 8.73 -5.34
CA GLU A 196 -14.86 8.58 -4.08
C GLU A 196 -14.46 9.62 -3.04
N ASP A 197 -13.16 9.92 -2.94
CA ASP A 197 -12.67 10.96 -2.02
C ASP A 197 -13.14 12.36 -2.45
N ILE A 198 -13.16 12.66 -3.74
CA ILE A 198 -13.72 13.93 -4.25
C ILE A 198 -15.19 14.04 -3.87
N HIS A 199 -16.00 13.01 -4.12
CA HIS A 199 -17.43 13.00 -3.74
C HIS A 199 -17.59 13.22 -2.25
N ARG A 200 -16.85 12.49 -1.41
CA ARG A 200 -16.89 12.64 0.05
C ARG A 200 -16.54 14.05 0.49
N ARG A 201 -15.52 14.66 -0.07
CA ARG A 201 -15.11 16.05 0.27
C ARG A 201 -16.17 17.09 -0.15
N LEU A 202 -16.88 16.85 -1.25
CA LEU A 202 -17.99 17.69 -1.65
C LEU A 202 -19.17 17.55 -0.68
N ASP A 203 -19.45 16.33 -0.19
CA ASP A 203 -20.51 16.05 0.79
C ASP A 203 -20.22 16.64 2.18
N ASP A 204 -18.95 16.61 2.60
CA ASP A 204 -18.52 17.02 3.96
C ASP A 204 -18.37 18.55 4.13
N ARG A 205 -18.83 19.35 3.18
CA ARG A 205 -18.71 20.82 3.24
C ARG A 205 -19.64 21.44 4.28
N LYS A 206 -19.06 21.83 5.40
CA LYS A 206 -19.79 22.44 6.53
C LYS A 206 -20.41 23.78 6.21
N GLU A 207 -19.82 24.53 5.29
CA GLU A 207 -20.33 25.84 4.83
C GLU A 207 -21.72 25.73 4.20
N LEU A 208 -22.07 24.55 3.69
CA LEU A 208 -23.32 24.25 3.03
C LEU A 208 -24.30 23.46 3.89
N SER A 209 -24.02 23.30 5.18
CA SER A 209 -24.84 22.48 6.10
C SER A 209 -26.29 22.96 6.29
N SER A 210 -26.58 24.24 5.99
CA SER A 210 -27.92 24.82 6.00
C SER A 210 -28.65 24.72 4.66
N ILE A 211 -28.05 24.12 3.67
CA ILE A 211 -28.52 24.05 2.29
C ILE A 211 -28.77 22.58 1.95
N THR A 212 -29.88 22.29 1.31
CA THR A 212 -30.14 20.98 0.72
C THR A 212 -29.59 20.97 -0.69
N LEU A 213 -28.61 20.10 -0.94
CA LEU A 213 -28.01 19.90 -2.26
C LEU A 213 -28.61 18.66 -2.93
N SER A 214 -28.77 18.72 -4.25
CA SER A 214 -29.28 17.63 -5.08
C SER A 214 -28.72 17.72 -6.50
N ASP A 215 -28.83 16.62 -7.24
CA ASP A 215 -28.53 16.55 -8.67
C ASP A 215 -27.13 17.07 -9.01
N ARG A 216 -26.10 16.40 -8.44
CA ARG A 216 -24.70 16.73 -8.74
C ARG A 216 -24.34 16.32 -10.16
N ASP A 217 -23.90 17.31 -10.95
CA ASP A 217 -23.25 17.11 -12.23
C ASP A 217 -21.75 17.39 -12.06
N MET A 218 -20.90 16.37 -12.28
CA MET A 218 -19.45 16.49 -12.11
C MET A 218 -18.75 16.15 -13.42
N VAL A 219 -17.91 17.06 -13.88
CA VAL A 219 -17.12 16.93 -15.11
C VAL A 219 -15.65 17.03 -14.78
N ILE A 220 -14.92 15.94 -14.98
CA ILE A 220 -13.45 15.92 -14.90
C ILE A 220 -12.92 16.33 -16.28
N THR A 221 -12.21 17.44 -16.35
CA THR A 221 -11.66 18.02 -17.57
C THR A 221 -10.19 17.67 -17.79
N GLY A 222 -9.50 17.24 -16.73
CA GLY A 222 -8.10 16.82 -16.79
C GLY A 222 -7.81 15.77 -15.74
N GLU A 223 -7.07 14.74 -16.16
CA GLU A 223 -6.55 13.69 -15.26
C GLU A 223 -5.12 13.39 -15.64
N ASP A 224 -4.22 13.37 -14.66
CA ASP A 224 -2.87 12.83 -14.79
C ASP A 224 -2.70 11.71 -13.76
N ILE A 225 -2.31 10.53 -14.25
CA ILE A 225 -2.09 9.35 -13.43
C ILE A 225 -0.71 8.78 -13.71
N SER A 226 0.06 8.57 -12.68
CA SER A 226 1.36 7.93 -12.77
C SER A 226 1.53 6.88 -11.69
N ALA A 227 2.18 5.77 -12.01
CA ALA A 227 2.51 4.74 -11.05
C ALA A 227 4.00 4.42 -11.07
N LYS A 228 4.52 4.08 -9.91
CA LYS A 228 5.90 3.65 -9.69
C LYS A 228 5.92 2.37 -8.91
N SER A 229 6.85 1.49 -9.25
CA SER A 229 7.12 0.30 -8.46
C SER A 229 7.89 0.67 -7.20
N ALA A 230 7.47 0.12 -6.06
CA ALA A 230 8.10 0.39 -4.76
C ALA A 230 8.24 -0.87 -3.92
N LEU A 231 9.27 -0.91 -3.09
CA LEU A 231 9.44 -1.93 -2.06
C LEU A 231 9.11 -1.35 -0.69
N PHE A 232 8.13 -1.94 -0.01
CA PHE A 232 7.72 -1.53 1.32
C PHE A 232 8.11 -2.55 2.39
N PRO A 233 8.59 -2.08 3.55
CA PRO A 233 9.16 -2.93 4.59
C PRO A 233 8.07 -3.54 5.47
N VAL A 234 8.05 -4.85 5.59
CA VAL A 234 7.12 -5.57 6.45
C VAL A 234 7.89 -6.51 7.39
N TRP A 235 7.52 -6.48 8.66
CA TRP A 235 7.98 -7.48 9.61
C TRP A 235 6.99 -8.63 9.68
N PHE A 236 7.47 -9.81 9.39
CA PHE A 236 6.68 -10.99 9.24
C PHE A 236 7.08 -12.07 10.27
N MET A 237 6.09 -12.79 10.78
CA MET A 237 6.29 -13.91 11.68
C MET A 237 5.38 -15.04 11.27
N CYS A 238 5.95 -16.18 10.88
CA CYS A 238 5.20 -17.43 10.75
C CYS A 238 4.97 -18.05 12.11
N TYR A 239 3.72 -18.29 12.42
CA TYR A 239 3.29 -19.10 13.54
C TYR A 239 2.86 -20.48 13.02
N ARG A 240 3.39 -21.55 13.62
CA ARG A 240 3.04 -22.94 13.27
C ARG A 240 2.16 -23.54 14.33
#